data_04c562513f1064e24d0de846b5254800
#
_entry.id   04c562513f1064e24d0de846b5254800
#
_cell.length_a   1.000
_cell.length_b   1.000
_cell.length_c   1.000
_cell.angle_alpha   90.00
_cell.angle_beta   90.00
_cell.angle_gamma   90.00
#
_symmetry.space_group_name_H-M   'P 1'
#
loop_
_entity.id
_entity.type
_entity.pdbx_description
1 polymer ?
#
loop_
_entity_poly.entity_id
_entity_poly.type
_entity_poly.pdbx_seq_one_letter_code
_entity_poly.pdbx_strand_id
1 'polypeptide(L)'
;LPLPRRAKTASATTLELRFRAKGRLGVRVPGYLKPLMGVLALLALANCDEALTSSVVPQPRPVAPAPAPNAYVPPSAASQDLARFYQRVERDLLTRDMLRVDGGGPDTPYDADDLARNFEAIAFYSEYPDHAVTTRIRRTDGQLSRWAGPVRIQTEFAPSVAPEIRSKDAADVEAFAERLSKLTDHPISVVNRKANFHVFFAGKDDSAYVVKRLKQLIPGISTPSLDLVANPRANIDCLVFASPTNTSPYKFVRAVTLIRAELPDLTRRSCIHEEIAQGLGLSNDSPAARPSIFNDNDEFALLTSHDEKLLTMLYDPRLEPGVTAEDARPVVRIIARELMGQQL
;
A
#
# COMPACT_ATOMS: atom_id res chain seq x y z
N LEU A 1 -1.94 5.14 -49.79
CA LEU A 1 -2.72 3.89 -49.91
C LEU A 1 -3.33 3.55 -48.58
N PRO A 2 -4.65 3.24 -48.54
CA PRO A 2 -5.44 3.32 -47.32
C PRO A 2 -5.51 2.01 -46.53
N LEU A 3 -5.86 2.14 -45.25
CA LEU A 3 -6.17 1.10 -44.26
C LEU A 3 -7.32 0.16 -44.71
N PRO A 4 -7.48 -1.00 -44.11
CA PRO A 4 -8.80 -1.51 -43.87
C PRO A 4 -9.13 -1.69 -42.37
N ARG A 5 -10.28 -1.14 -42.00
CA ARG A 5 -11.11 -1.47 -40.83
C ARG A 5 -11.58 -2.92 -40.91
N ARG A 6 -11.69 -3.60 -39.75
CA ARG A 6 -12.91 -4.37 -39.41
C ARG A 6 -12.92 -4.80 -37.95
N ALA A 7 -13.92 -4.32 -37.26
CA ALA A 7 -14.43 -4.86 -36.01
C ALA A 7 -15.10 -6.22 -36.24
N LYS A 8 -14.98 -7.12 -35.27
CA LYS A 8 -15.93 -8.22 -35.07
C LYS A 8 -16.28 -8.33 -33.58
N THR A 9 -17.47 -7.96 -33.29
CA THR A 9 -18.27 -8.27 -32.11
C THR A 9 -18.41 -9.79 -31.95
N ALA A 10 -18.08 -10.30 -30.78
CA ALA A 10 -18.47 -11.63 -30.34
C ALA A 10 -19.41 -11.51 -29.12
N SER A 11 -20.61 -12.01 -29.35
CA SER A 11 -21.73 -12.09 -28.43
C SER A 11 -21.40 -13.00 -27.25
N ALA A 12 -21.58 -12.51 -26.02
CA ALA A 12 -21.50 -13.31 -24.81
C ALA A 12 -22.86 -13.97 -24.54
N THR A 13 -22.85 -15.30 -24.59
CA THR A 13 -23.98 -16.13 -24.20
C THR A 13 -24.06 -16.25 -22.70
N THR A 14 -25.12 -15.73 -22.13
CA THR A 14 -25.49 -15.83 -20.71
C THR A 14 -25.88 -17.26 -20.38
N LEU A 15 -25.17 -17.90 -19.46
CA LEU A 15 -25.56 -19.19 -18.89
C LEU A 15 -26.16 -18.95 -17.49
N GLU A 16 -27.48 -18.92 -17.42
CA GLU A 16 -28.22 -18.94 -16.16
C GLU A 16 -28.18 -20.36 -15.55
N LEU A 17 -27.59 -20.49 -14.39
CA LEU A 17 -27.73 -21.67 -13.55
C LEU A 17 -28.71 -21.38 -12.42
N ARG A 18 -29.95 -21.86 -12.62
CA ARG A 18 -31.00 -21.91 -11.59
C ARG A 18 -30.68 -23.04 -10.61
N PHE A 19 -30.42 -22.73 -9.36
CA PHE A 19 -30.49 -23.70 -8.27
C PHE A 19 -31.87 -23.65 -7.61
N ARG A 20 -32.56 -24.77 -7.74
CA ARG A 20 -33.90 -25.06 -7.20
C ARG A 20 -33.74 -25.59 -5.75
N ALA A 21 -34.31 -24.93 -4.78
CA ALA A 21 -34.45 -25.41 -3.41
C ALA A 21 -35.56 -26.46 -3.31
N LYS A 22 -35.30 -27.59 -2.66
CA LYS A 22 -36.21 -28.55 -2.02
C LYS A 22 -35.41 -29.23 -0.94
N GLY A 23 -35.85 -29.49 0.25
CA GLY A 23 -37.12 -29.52 0.92
C GLY A 23 -36.80 -29.89 2.39
N ARG A 24 -37.64 -29.43 3.26
CA ARG A 24 -37.64 -29.77 4.69
C ARG A 24 -37.99 -31.25 4.92
N LEU A 25 -37.30 -31.86 5.86
CA LEU A 25 -37.84 -33.02 6.59
C LEU A 25 -37.49 -32.89 8.06
N GLY A 26 -38.52 -32.66 8.84
CA GLY A 26 -38.45 -32.66 10.29
C GLY A 26 -38.52 -34.09 10.84
N VAL A 27 -37.77 -34.33 11.90
CA VAL A 27 -37.94 -35.52 12.73
C VAL A 27 -38.24 -35.06 14.13
N ARG A 28 -39.46 -35.47 14.58
CA ARG A 28 -39.96 -35.35 15.95
C ARG A 28 -39.29 -36.39 16.84
N VAL A 29 -38.94 -35.95 18.04
CA VAL A 29 -38.59 -36.81 19.16
C VAL A 29 -39.82 -36.93 20.07
N PRO A 30 -40.23 -38.13 20.51
CA PRO A 30 -41.14 -38.28 21.64
C PRO A 30 -40.38 -38.50 22.92
N GLY A 31 -40.89 -37.95 24.00
CA GLY A 31 -40.38 -38.01 25.35
C GLY A 31 -40.93 -39.21 26.14
N TYR A 32 -40.76 -39.13 27.44
CA TYR A 32 -41.13 -39.99 28.60
C TYR A 32 -40.02 -40.98 29.02
N LEU A 33 -39.64 -41.16 30.26
CA LEU A 33 -40.30 -41.21 31.55
C LEU A 33 -39.26 -41.16 32.68
N LYS A 34 -39.57 -40.47 33.77
CA LYS A 34 -39.09 -40.79 35.16
C LYS A 34 -39.99 -41.90 35.67
N PRO A 35 -39.75 -42.57 36.85
CA PRO A 35 -39.05 -42.14 38.07
C PRO A 35 -38.46 -43.31 38.94
N LEU A 36 -38.04 -42.95 40.13
CA LEU A 36 -38.14 -43.51 41.48
C LEU A 36 -37.01 -44.36 42.10
N MET A 37 -36.57 -43.78 43.19
CA MET A 37 -36.35 -44.34 44.54
C MET A 37 -35.35 -45.48 44.78
N GLY A 38 -34.57 -45.28 45.82
CA GLY A 38 -33.88 -46.26 46.61
C GLY A 38 -32.93 -45.70 47.64
N VAL A 39 -33.48 -45.37 48.81
CA VAL A 39 -32.81 -45.06 50.08
C VAL A 39 -32.18 -46.31 50.67
N LEU A 40 -30.98 -46.24 51.28
CA LEU A 40 -30.45 -46.88 52.50
C LEU A 40 -28.97 -46.54 52.59
N ALA A 41 -28.51 -45.77 53.46
CA ALA A 41 -28.35 -45.74 54.91
C ALA A 41 -27.26 -46.71 55.44
N LEU A 42 -26.32 -46.03 56.07
CA LEU A 42 -25.64 -46.33 57.35
C LEU A 42 -24.22 -46.90 57.38
N LEU A 43 -23.36 -46.04 57.89
CA LEU A 43 -22.32 -46.17 58.93
C LEU A 43 -21.15 -47.13 58.68
N ALA A 44 -19.99 -46.57 58.60
CA ALA A 44 -18.80 -47.01 59.34
C ALA A 44 -17.91 -45.80 59.68
N LEU A 45 -17.57 -45.69 60.90
CA LEU A 45 -16.83 -44.71 61.62
C LEU A 45 -15.32 -44.67 61.32
N ALA A 46 -14.75 -43.51 61.32
CA ALA A 46 -13.48 -43.13 61.90
C ALA A 46 -12.19 -43.81 61.41
N ASN A 47 -11.39 -43.06 60.75
CA ASN A 47 -10.00 -42.85 61.17
C ASN A 47 -9.54 -41.46 60.71
N CYS A 48 -9.17 -40.66 61.70
CA CYS A 48 -8.42 -39.44 61.49
C CYS A 48 -7.05 -39.85 60.94
N ASP A 49 -6.77 -39.43 59.72
CA ASP A 49 -5.40 -39.28 59.27
C ASP A 49 -5.22 -37.90 58.69
N GLU A 50 -4.20 -37.22 59.16
CA GLU A 50 -3.87 -35.85 58.80
C GLU A 50 -3.71 -35.76 57.30
N ALA A 51 -4.72 -35.24 56.63
CA ALA A 51 -4.57 -34.80 55.27
C ALA A 51 -3.61 -33.61 55.27
N LEU A 52 -2.35 -33.90 54.92
CA LEU A 52 -1.42 -32.87 54.47
C LEU A 52 -2.10 -32.13 53.31
N THR A 53 -2.61 -30.95 53.62
CA THR A 53 -3.05 -29.99 52.61
C THR A 53 -1.84 -29.57 51.84
N SER A 54 -1.44 -30.37 50.86
CA SER A 54 -0.59 -29.88 49.76
C SER A 54 -1.36 -28.81 49.08
N SER A 55 -1.13 -27.57 49.49
CA SER A 55 -1.48 -26.40 48.72
C SER A 55 -0.73 -26.52 47.37
N VAL A 56 -1.43 -27.08 46.37
CA VAL A 56 -0.96 -27.01 44.99
C VAL A 56 -1.06 -25.54 44.60
N VAL A 57 0.00 -24.80 44.83
CA VAL A 57 0.17 -23.46 44.23
C VAL A 57 0.07 -23.70 42.74
N PRO A 58 -0.93 -23.12 42.05
CA PRO A 58 -1.00 -23.25 40.61
C PRO A 58 0.32 -22.72 40.01
N GLN A 59 1.10 -23.61 39.40
CA GLN A 59 2.25 -23.14 38.66
C GLN A 59 1.77 -22.14 37.61
N PRO A 60 2.36 -20.95 37.55
CA PRO A 60 2.04 -20.00 36.49
C PRO A 60 2.18 -20.75 35.17
N ARG A 61 1.12 -20.71 34.35
CA ARG A 61 1.15 -21.29 33.02
C ARG A 61 2.37 -20.70 32.30
N PRO A 62 3.24 -21.53 31.69
CA PRO A 62 4.36 -20.99 30.93
C PRO A 62 3.83 -19.92 29.99
N VAL A 63 4.26 -18.69 30.20
CA VAL A 63 3.96 -17.61 29.26
C VAL A 63 4.66 -18.04 27.98
N ALA A 64 3.88 -18.35 26.96
CA ALA A 64 4.44 -18.61 25.64
C ALA A 64 5.37 -17.44 25.32
N PRO A 65 6.62 -17.68 24.93
CA PRO A 65 7.52 -16.60 24.56
C PRO A 65 6.76 -15.73 23.55
N ALA A 66 6.77 -14.42 23.79
CA ALA A 66 6.23 -13.48 22.83
C ALA A 66 6.78 -13.86 21.45
N PRO A 67 5.94 -13.95 20.39
CA PRO A 67 6.45 -14.30 19.07
C PRO A 67 7.62 -13.40 18.78
N ALA A 68 8.79 -13.99 18.57
CA ALA A 68 10.00 -13.26 18.22
C ALA A 68 9.64 -12.33 17.05
N PRO A 69 10.03 -11.05 17.07
CA PRO A 69 9.79 -10.15 15.97
C PRO A 69 10.30 -10.84 14.70
N ASN A 70 9.44 -11.08 13.74
CA ASN A 70 9.56 -11.85 12.51
C ASN A 70 10.99 -12.38 12.26
N ALA A 71 11.29 -13.61 12.74
CA ALA A 71 12.58 -14.21 12.54
C ALA A 71 12.91 -14.19 11.04
N TYR A 72 14.11 -13.76 10.69
CA TYR A 72 14.56 -13.75 9.31
C TYR A 72 14.50 -15.16 8.72
N VAL A 73 13.89 -15.28 7.56
CA VAL A 73 13.81 -16.50 6.77
C VAL A 73 14.55 -16.25 5.46
N PRO A 74 15.63 -16.96 5.17
CA PRO A 74 16.37 -16.79 3.91
C PRO A 74 15.46 -16.95 2.70
N PRO A 75 15.58 -16.08 1.67
CA PRO A 75 14.75 -16.17 0.47
C PRO A 75 14.99 -17.47 -0.30
N SER A 76 13.94 -17.99 -0.91
CA SER A 76 13.98 -19.18 -1.76
C SER A 76 14.87 -18.98 -3.00
N ALA A 77 15.24 -20.07 -3.66
CA ALA A 77 15.96 -20.01 -4.94
C ALA A 77 15.22 -19.16 -5.99
N ALA A 78 13.87 -19.25 -6.01
CA ALA A 78 13.05 -18.47 -6.94
C ALA A 78 13.08 -16.94 -6.64
N SER A 79 13.09 -16.54 -5.36
CA SER A 79 13.26 -15.14 -4.96
C SER A 79 14.69 -14.65 -5.28
N GLN A 80 15.72 -15.49 -5.05
CA GLN A 80 17.09 -15.17 -5.43
C GLN A 80 17.28 -15.02 -6.96
N ASP A 81 16.60 -15.85 -7.76
CA ASP A 81 16.60 -15.73 -9.23
C ASP A 81 15.99 -14.40 -9.68
N LEU A 82 14.89 -14.00 -9.04
CA LEU A 82 14.25 -12.72 -9.29
C LEU A 82 15.16 -11.55 -8.88
N ALA A 83 15.85 -11.63 -7.75
CA ALA A 83 16.84 -10.63 -7.35
C ALA A 83 17.98 -10.50 -8.39
N ARG A 84 18.48 -11.63 -8.91
CA ARG A 84 19.49 -11.61 -10.00
C ARG A 84 18.94 -10.98 -11.30
N PHE A 85 17.65 -11.19 -11.58
CA PHE A 85 17.00 -10.54 -12.73
C PHE A 85 17.00 -9.02 -12.56
N TYR A 86 16.52 -8.49 -11.43
CA TYR A 86 16.50 -7.05 -11.19
C TYR A 86 17.89 -6.41 -11.15
N GLN A 87 18.89 -7.10 -10.61
CA GLN A 87 20.28 -6.65 -10.69
C GLN A 87 20.81 -6.49 -12.11
N ARG A 88 20.35 -7.33 -13.05
CA ARG A 88 20.70 -7.18 -14.47
C ARG A 88 19.96 -6.00 -15.10
N VAL A 89 18.68 -5.82 -14.77
CA VAL A 89 17.88 -4.70 -15.27
C VAL A 89 18.48 -3.37 -14.82
N GLU A 90 18.75 -3.21 -13.51
CA GLU A 90 19.36 -1.98 -12.97
C GLU A 90 20.72 -1.69 -13.64
N ARG A 91 21.59 -2.69 -13.81
CA ARG A 91 22.87 -2.50 -14.50
C ARG A 91 22.70 -2.09 -15.96
N ASP A 92 21.73 -2.65 -16.68
CA ASP A 92 21.42 -2.27 -18.06
C ASP A 92 20.96 -0.81 -18.13
N LEU A 93 20.06 -0.39 -17.23
CA LEU A 93 19.61 0.99 -17.12
C LEU A 93 20.78 1.95 -16.83
N LEU A 94 21.62 1.64 -15.86
CA LEU A 94 22.79 2.45 -15.52
C LEU A 94 23.81 2.55 -16.66
N THR A 95 23.98 1.51 -17.47
CA THR A 95 24.89 1.57 -18.66
C THR A 95 24.33 2.44 -19.78
N ARG A 96 23.05 2.80 -19.71
CA ARG A 96 22.37 3.71 -20.65
C ARG A 96 22.17 5.11 -20.06
N ASP A 97 22.90 5.47 -19.02
CA ASP A 97 22.79 6.73 -18.28
C ASP A 97 21.38 7.02 -17.73
N MET A 98 20.61 5.95 -17.48
CA MET A 98 19.30 6.02 -16.80
C MET A 98 19.47 5.93 -15.28
N LEU A 99 18.38 6.01 -14.54
CA LEU A 99 18.34 6.02 -13.07
C LEU A 99 19.17 7.15 -12.46
N ARG A 100 19.09 8.33 -13.03
CA ARG A 100 19.78 9.54 -12.55
C ARG A 100 19.34 9.88 -11.12
N VAL A 101 20.30 10.36 -10.34
CA VAL A 101 20.10 10.75 -8.93
C VAL A 101 20.37 12.23 -8.66
N ASP A 102 20.67 13.00 -9.71
CA ASP A 102 21.05 14.42 -9.64
C ASP A 102 19.86 15.38 -9.56
N GLY A 103 18.63 14.87 -9.63
CA GLY A 103 17.41 15.67 -9.50
C GLY A 103 17.08 16.57 -10.69
N GLY A 104 17.75 16.38 -11.83
CA GLY A 104 17.64 17.19 -13.03
C GLY A 104 18.63 18.37 -13.05
N GLY A 105 18.87 18.92 -14.22
CA GLY A 105 19.87 19.96 -14.43
C GLY A 105 19.61 20.80 -15.68
N PRO A 106 20.64 21.52 -16.20
CA PRO A 106 20.50 22.36 -17.38
C PRO A 106 20.09 21.60 -18.65
N ASP A 107 20.30 20.30 -18.70
CA ASP A 107 19.91 19.40 -19.79
C ASP A 107 18.44 18.98 -19.74
N THR A 108 17.75 19.29 -18.65
CA THR A 108 16.32 19.01 -18.43
C THR A 108 15.56 20.27 -18.00
N PRO A 109 15.57 21.33 -18.83
CA PRO A 109 14.87 22.57 -18.51
C PRO A 109 13.36 22.36 -18.52
N TYR A 110 12.67 23.09 -17.64
CA TYR A 110 11.21 23.21 -17.63
C TYR A 110 10.80 24.60 -17.17
N ASP A 111 9.65 25.06 -17.60
CA ASP A 111 9.10 26.35 -17.23
C ASP A 111 7.82 26.24 -16.37
N ALA A 112 7.19 27.38 -16.07
CA ALA A 112 5.98 27.41 -15.26
C ALA A 112 4.77 26.77 -15.97
N ASP A 113 4.70 26.83 -17.29
CA ASP A 113 3.62 26.21 -18.04
C ASP A 113 3.82 24.68 -18.12
N ASP A 114 5.06 24.22 -18.22
CA ASP A 114 5.40 22.80 -18.09
C ASP A 114 5.00 22.26 -16.71
N LEU A 115 5.39 22.96 -15.66
CA LEU A 115 5.07 22.60 -14.28
C LEU A 115 3.56 22.52 -14.05
N ALA A 116 2.81 23.51 -14.54
CA ALA A 116 1.36 23.55 -14.41
C ALA A 116 0.67 22.38 -15.15
N ARG A 117 1.11 22.11 -16.41
CA ARG A 117 0.55 20.99 -17.21
C ARG A 117 0.84 19.63 -16.57
N ASN A 118 2.08 19.45 -16.12
CA ASN A 118 2.49 18.18 -15.49
C ASN A 118 1.77 17.98 -14.15
N PHE A 119 1.59 19.04 -13.36
CA PHE A 119 0.81 18.96 -12.14
C PHE A 119 -0.65 18.54 -12.41
N GLU A 120 -1.30 19.14 -13.42
CA GLU A 120 -2.66 18.75 -13.79
C GLU A 120 -2.72 17.26 -14.20
N ALA A 121 -1.78 16.80 -15.03
CA ALA A 121 -1.74 15.42 -15.48
C ALA A 121 -1.49 14.41 -14.35
N ILE A 122 -0.62 14.74 -13.38
CA ILE A 122 -0.15 13.82 -12.35
C ILE A 122 -1.05 13.84 -11.10
N ALA A 123 -1.58 15.01 -10.69
CA ALA A 123 -2.31 15.14 -9.43
C ALA A 123 -3.82 14.94 -9.55
N PHE A 124 -4.40 15.17 -10.73
CA PHE A 124 -5.85 15.11 -10.92
C PHE A 124 -6.35 13.79 -11.51
N TYR A 125 -5.47 12.97 -12.03
CA TYR A 125 -5.80 11.69 -12.65
C TYR A 125 -5.18 10.53 -11.86
N SER A 126 -5.50 9.29 -12.24
CA SER A 126 -4.96 8.08 -11.60
C SER A 126 -4.46 7.13 -12.67
N GLU A 127 -3.27 6.58 -12.45
CA GLU A 127 -2.68 5.55 -13.29
C GLU A 127 -3.61 4.31 -13.41
N TYR A 128 -4.33 3.99 -12.34
CA TYR A 128 -5.22 2.83 -12.27
C TYR A 128 -6.67 3.24 -11.96
N PRO A 129 -7.40 3.90 -12.87
CA PRO A 129 -8.76 4.39 -12.62
C PRO A 129 -9.77 3.27 -12.33
N ASP A 130 -9.54 2.07 -12.85
CA ASP A 130 -10.42 0.90 -12.69
C ASP A 130 -10.12 0.05 -11.45
N HIS A 131 -8.99 0.27 -10.80
CA HIS A 131 -8.59 -0.47 -9.59
C HIS A 131 -9.12 0.19 -8.32
N ALA A 132 -10.43 0.06 -8.09
CA ALA A 132 -10.96 0.38 -6.78
C ALA A 132 -10.31 -0.52 -5.73
N VAL A 133 -9.47 0.06 -4.87
CA VAL A 133 -8.81 -0.65 -3.75
C VAL A 133 -9.84 -1.35 -2.86
N THR A 134 -11.02 -0.76 -2.76
CA THR A 134 -12.18 -1.35 -2.09
C THR A 134 -13.39 -1.35 -3.02
N THR A 135 -14.29 -2.31 -2.87
CA THR A 135 -15.54 -2.42 -3.65
C THR A 135 -16.50 -1.24 -3.46
N ARG A 136 -16.22 -0.33 -2.54
CA ARG A 136 -17.15 0.73 -2.09
C ARG A 136 -16.77 2.15 -2.50
N ILE A 137 -15.51 2.42 -2.81
CA ILE A 137 -15.02 3.77 -3.07
C ILE A 137 -14.39 3.79 -4.45
N ARG A 138 -14.99 4.52 -5.38
CA ARG A 138 -14.38 4.86 -6.67
C ARG A 138 -13.88 6.30 -6.59
N ARG A 139 -12.64 6.53 -6.94
CA ARG A 139 -12.12 7.86 -7.20
C ARG A 139 -12.70 8.33 -8.54
N THR A 140 -13.06 9.60 -8.61
CA THR A 140 -13.47 10.23 -9.86
C THR A 140 -12.25 10.96 -10.41
N ASP A 141 -11.83 10.63 -11.62
CA ASP A 141 -10.77 11.36 -12.31
C ASP A 141 -11.14 12.83 -12.50
N GLY A 142 -10.12 13.67 -12.58
CA GLY A 142 -10.26 15.11 -12.73
C GLY A 142 -10.51 15.88 -11.43
N GLN A 143 -10.36 15.23 -10.26
CA GLN A 143 -10.51 15.90 -8.96
C GLN A 143 -9.31 15.62 -8.05
N LEU A 144 -8.81 16.69 -7.41
CA LEU A 144 -7.64 16.64 -6.54
C LEU A 144 -7.91 15.76 -5.30
N SER A 145 -7.00 14.83 -5.03
CA SER A 145 -7.07 14.00 -3.82
C SER A 145 -5.73 14.02 -3.08
N ARG A 146 -5.78 14.28 -1.77
CA ARG A 146 -4.60 14.30 -0.90
C ARG A 146 -4.97 14.09 0.56
N TRP A 147 -3.98 14.03 1.41
CA TRP A 147 -4.21 13.99 2.87
C TRP A 147 -4.65 15.36 3.37
N ALA A 148 -5.63 15.35 4.28
CA ALA A 148 -6.06 16.56 5.01
C ALA A 148 -5.58 16.54 6.47
N GLY A 149 -5.19 15.40 6.99
CA GLY A 149 -4.65 15.22 8.34
C GLY A 149 -3.23 14.68 8.31
N PRO A 150 -2.56 14.60 9.48
CA PRO A 150 -1.17 14.15 9.58
C PRO A 150 -0.94 12.77 8.96
N VAL A 151 0.15 12.63 8.20
CA VAL A 151 0.62 11.36 7.64
C VAL A 151 1.59 10.71 8.63
N ARG A 152 1.26 9.51 9.07
CA ARG A 152 2.08 8.74 10.00
C ARG A 152 2.52 7.45 9.31
N ILE A 153 3.77 7.44 8.86
CA ILE A 153 4.37 6.35 8.10
C ILE A 153 4.91 5.29 9.06
N GLN A 154 4.69 4.03 8.74
CA GLN A 154 5.32 2.90 9.41
C GLN A 154 5.92 1.95 8.38
N THR A 155 7.21 1.63 8.52
CA THR A 155 7.86 0.59 7.74
C THR A 155 7.52 -0.78 8.31
N GLU A 156 7.19 -1.72 7.44
CA GLU A 156 6.93 -3.12 7.79
C GLU A 156 7.78 -4.03 6.90
N PHE A 157 8.57 -4.90 7.53
CA PHE A 157 9.45 -5.81 6.84
C PHE A 157 8.97 -7.25 6.99
N ALA A 158 8.78 -7.91 5.86
CA ALA A 158 8.43 -9.32 5.84
C ALA A 158 9.60 -10.22 6.26
N PRO A 159 9.34 -11.49 6.61
CA PRO A 159 10.37 -12.39 7.11
C PRO A 159 11.57 -12.60 6.19
N SER A 160 11.38 -12.55 4.86
CA SER A 160 12.48 -12.77 3.90
C SER A 160 13.45 -11.59 3.76
N VAL A 161 13.10 -10.42 4.30
CA VAL A 161 13.94 -9.22 4.21
C VAL A 161 15.11 -9.30 5.19
N ALA A 162 16.34 -9.25 4.69
CA ALA A 162 17.55 -9.33 5.51
C ALA A 162 17.67 -8.13 6.49
N PRO A 163 18.23 -8.33 7.69
CA PRO A 163 18.34 -7.27 8.71
C PRO A 163 19.05 -6.00 8.22
N GLU A 164 20.08 -6.15 7.39
CA GLU A 164 20.85 -5.05 6.82
C GLU A 164 20.01 -4.20 5.88
N ILE A 165 19.17 -4.85 5.06
CA ILE A 165 18.22 -4.18 4.17
C ILE A 165 17.17 -3.44 5.01
N ARG A 166 16.63 -4.07 6.06
CA ARG A 166 15.64 -3.44 6.94
C ARG A 166 16.15 -2.13 7.54
N SER A 167 17.38 -2.14 8.05
CA SER A 167 17.98 -0.95 8.68
C SER A 167 18.18 0.18 7.68
N LYS A 168 18.68 -0.16 6.48
CA LYS A 168 18.93 0.81 5.42
C LYS A 168 17.63 1.42 4.89
N ASP A 169 16.68 0.59 4.51
CA ASP A 169 15.41 1.06 3.93
C ASP A 169 14.55 1.82 4.94
N ALA A 170 14.61 1.46 6.23
CA ALA A 170 13.96 2.24 7.29
C ALA A 170 14.55 3.64 7.40
N ALA A 171 15.88 3.78 7.33
CA ALA A 171 16.56 5.07 7.36
C ALA A 171 16.25 5.90 6.10
N ASP A 172 16.19 5.27 4.92
CA ASP A 172 15.82 5.94 3.66
C ASP A 172 14.37 6.47 3.73
N VAL A 173 13.42 5.70 4.27
CA VAL A 173 12.03 6.15 4.47
C VAL A 173 11.96 7.30 5.48
N GLU A 174 12.70 7.24 6.59
CA GLU A 174 12.73 8.30 7.61
C GLU A 174 13.26 9.61 7.03
N ALA A 175 14.41 9.57 6.36
CA ALA A 175 15.01 10.74 5.72
C ALA A 175 14.09 11.34 4.64
N PHE A 176 13.42 10.49 3.86
CA PHE A 176 12.49 10.95 2.83
C PHE A 176 11.22 11.56 3.44
N ALA A 177 10.66 10.98 4.49
CA ALA A 177 9.52 11.53 5.20
C ALA A 177 9.80 12.93 5.79
N GLU A 178 10.99 13.13 6.37
CA GLU A 178 11.42 14.44 6.84
C GLU A 178 11.55 15.47 5.70
N ARG A 179 12.13 15.07 4.56
CA ARG A 179 12.24 15.91 3.36
C ARG A 179 10.86 16.33 2.87
N LEU A 180 9.93 15.37 2.74
CA LEU A 180 8.57 15.63 2.30
C LEU A 180 7.81 16.55 3.26
N SER A 181 7.95 16.38 4.57
CA SER A 181 7.31 17.24 5.55
C SER A 181 7.77 18.69 5.44
N LYS A 182 9.07 18.91 5.26
CA LYS A 182 9.64 20.25 5.05
C LYS A 182 9.20 20.89 3.73
N LEU A 183 9.11 20.06 2.68
CA LEU A 183 8.79 20.51 1.33
C LEU A 183 7.33 20.92 1.18
N THR A 184 6.43 20.18 1.82
CA THR A 184 4.98 20.35 1.68
C THR A 184 4.35 21.20 2.78
N ASP A 185 5.10 21.55 3.81
CA ASP A 185 4.58 22.12 5.08
C ASP A 185 3.42 21.31 5.67
N HIS A 186 3.36 20.01 5.34
CA HIS A 186 2.35 19.09 5.83
C HIS A 186 2.95 18.15 6.88
N PRO A 187 2.27 17.84 7.99
CA PRO A 187 2.80 16.96 9.02
C PRO A 187 2.97 15.53 8.51
N ILE A 188 4.21 15.13 8.21
CA ILE A 188 4.59 13.77 7.79
C ILE A 188 5.67 13.27 8.75
N SER A 189 5.49 12.09 9.32
CA SER A 189 6.45 11.52 10.28
C SER A 189 6.47 10.00 10.24
N VAL A 190 7.60 9.41 10.59
CA VAL A 190 7.71 7.95 10.82
C VAL A 190 7.33 7.64 12.26
N VAL A 191 6.54 6.60 12.46
CA VAL A 191 6.00 6.21 13.77
C VAL A 191 6.03 4.70 13.96
N ASN A 192 6.08 4.27 15.22
CA ASN A 192 6.03 2.85 15.58
C ASN A 192 4.61 2.35 15.89
N ARG A 193 3.64 3.24 16.03
CA ARG A 193 2.26 2.95 16.42
C ARG A 193 1.29 3.93 15.79
N LYS A 194 0.02 3.49 15.60
CA LYS A 194 -1.06 4.33 15.07
C LYS A 194 -0.73 4.94 13.70
N ALA A 195 0.02 4.20 12.89
CA ALA A 195 0.28 4.58 11.52
C ALA A 195 -1.01 4.61 10.70
N ASN A 196 -1.01 5.45 9.67
CA ASN A 196 -2.06 5.50 8.66
C ASN A 196 -1.50 5.35 7.24
N PHE A 197 -0.17 5.33 7.11
CA PHE A 197 0.53 4.99 5.88
C PHE A 197 1.53 3.87 6.19
N HIS A 198 1.37 2.71 5.56
CA HIS A 198 2.21 1.53 5.77
C HIS A 198 3.07 1.26 4.54
N VAL A 199 4.39 1.19 4.72
CA VAL A 199 5.35 0.87 3.67
C VAL A 199 5.90 -0.53 3.92
N PHE A 200 5.46 -1.49 3.11
CA PHE A 200 5.87 -2.89 3.18
C PHE A 200 7.05 -3.17 2.28
N PHE A 201 8.07 -3.80 2.84
CA PHE A 201 9.14 -4.44 2.10
C PHE A 201 8.94 -5.96 2.19
N ALA A 202 8.73 -6.60 1.04
CA ALA A 202 8.40 -8.02 1.00
C ALA A 202 8.91 -8.67 -0.27
N GLY A 203 9.42 -9.88 -0.16
CA GLY A 203 9.85 -10.70 -1.27
C GLY A 203 8.74 -11.58 -1.83
N LYS A 204 9.05 -12.27 -2.91
CA LYS A 204 8.17 -13.26 -3.56
C LYS A 204 7.63 -14.32 -2.59
N ASP A 205 8.42 -14.69 -1.59
CA ASP A 205 8.08 -15.73 -0.63
C ASP A 205 7.12 -15.25 0.47
N ASP A 206 6.87 -13.93 0.56
CA ASP A 206 6.12 -13.31 1.64
C ASP A 206 4.65 -13.03 1.29
N SER A 207 4.15 -13.50 0.15
CA SER A 207 2.78 -13.20 -0.33
C SER A 207 1.71 -13.46 0.73
N ALA A 208 1.78 -14.58 1.44
CA ALA A 208 0.81 -14.93 2.48
C ALA A 208 0.86 -13.95 3.67
N TYR A 209 2.06 -13.49 4.06
CA TYR A 209 2.27 -12.48 5.09
C TYR A 209 1.62 -11.16 4.68
N VAL A 210 1.93 -10.67 3.49
CA VAL A 210 1.43 -9.38 2.97
C VAL A 210 -0.09 -9.40 2.83
N VAL A 211 -0.66 -10.45 2.22
CA VAL A 211 -2.12 -10.62 2.09
C VAL A 211 -2.83 -10.60 3.45
N LYS A 212 -2.28 -11.31 4.44
CA LYS A 212 -2.82 -11.30 5.81
C LYS A 212 -2.82 -9.89 6.39
N ARG A 213 -1.72 -9.15 6.24
CA ARG A 213 -1.59 -7.79 6.77
C ARG A 213 -2.51 -6.81 6.04
N LEU A 214 -2.60 -6.88 4.71
CA LEU A 214 -3.49 -6.03 3.92
C LEU A 214 -4.96 -6.18 4.31
N LYS A 215 -5.43 -7.42 4.52
CA LYS A 215 -6.80 -7.66 5.01
C LYS A 215 -7.08 -7.03 6.37
N GLN A 216 -6.06 -6.91 7.24
CA GLN A 216 -6.18 -6.23 8.53
C GLN A 216 -6.20 -4.70 8.38
N LEU A 217 -5.38 -4.17 7.50
CA LEU A 217 -5.21 -2.73 7.29
C LEU A 217 -6.31 -2.13 6.43
N ILE A 218 -6.79 -2.86 5.43
CA ILE A 218 -7.83 -2.41 4.49
C ILE A 218 -9.02 -3.38 4.56
N PRO A 219 -9.91 -3.24 5.55
CA PRO A 219 -11.13 -4.04 5.59
C PRO A 219 -11.95 -3.84 4.31
N GLY A 220 -12.27 -4.93 3.62
CA GLY A 220 -13.01 -4.88 2.36
C GLY A 220 -12.15 -4.58 1.13
N ILE A 221 -10.82 -4.77 1.22
CA ILE A 221 -9.93 -4.74 0.05
C ILE A 221 -10.47 -5.69 -1.04
N SER A 222 -10.42 -5.26 -2.28
CA SER A 222 -10.97 -6.02 -3.41
C SER A 222 -10.13 -7.27 -3.71
N THR A 223 -10.76 -8.32 -4.23
CA THR A 223 -10.04 -9.52 -4.66
C THR A 223 -8.98 -9.22 -5.73
N PRO A 224 -9.27 -8.42 -6.78
CA PRO A 224 -8.24 -8.05 -7.75
C PRO A 224 -7.02 -7.36 -7.13
N SER A 225 -7.22 -6.45 -6.16
CA SER A 225 -6.10 -5.80 -5.46
C SER A 225 -5.29 -6.79 -4.61
N LEU A 226 -5.96 -7.76 -3.97
CA LEU A 226 -5.26 -8.82 -3.23
C LEU A 226 -4.46 -9.74 -4.16
N ASP A 227 -5.02 -10.10 -5.32
CA ASP A 227 -4.35 -10.96 -6.30
C ASP A 227 -3.13 -10.25 -6.89
N LEU A 228 -3.23 -8.95 -7.17
CA LEU A 228 -2.13 -8.14 -7.64
C LEU A 228 -0.95 -8.14 -6.66
N VAL A 229 -1.24 -8.01 -5.36
CA VAL A 229 -0.22 -8.01 -4.30
C VAL A 229 0.32 -9.40 -3.99
N ALA A 230 -0.54 -10.43 -4.05
CA ALA A 230 -0.13 -11.81 -3.77
C ALA A 230 0.81 -12.37 -4.84
N ASN A 231 0.58 -11.99 -6.08
CA ASN A 231 1.32 -12.50 -7.24
C ASN A 231 1.68 -11.36 -8.21
N PRO A 232 2.44 -10.35 -7.78
CA PRO A 232 2.79 -9.24 -8.64
C PRO A 232 3.64 -9.75 -9.82
N ARG A 233 3.35 -9.27 -11.03
CA ARG A 233 4.13 -9.60 -12.23
C ARG A 233 5.56 -9.08 -12.07
N ALA A 234 6.52 -9.68 -12.77
CA ALA A 234 7.93 -9.29 -12.66
C ALA A 234 8.24 -7.86 -13.16
N ASN A 235 7.35 -7.24 -13.89
CA ASN A 235 7.43 -5.83 -14.30
C ASN A 235 6.74 -4.87 -13.32
N ILE A 236 6.31 -5.33 -12.17
CA ILE A 236 5.77 -4.49 -11.08
C ILE A 236 6.79 -4.53 -9.95
N ASP A 237 7.55 -3.49 -9.82
CA ASP A 237 8.60 -3.32 -8.82
C ASP A 237 8.03 -2.90 -7.47
N CYS A 238 7.09 -1.99 -7.51
CA CYS A 238 6.37 -1.47 -6.36
C CYS A 238 4.94 -1.06 -6.72
N LEU A 239 4.15 -0.71 -5.73
CA LEU A 239 2.79 -0.19 -5.92
C LEU A 239 2.29 0.49 -4.64
N VAL A 240 1.36 1.43 -4.77
CA VAL A 240 0.68 2.07 -3.65
C VAL A 240 -0.83 2.03 -3.79
N PHE A 241 -1.51 1.89 -2.67
CA PHE A 241 -2.95 2.07 -2.53
C PHE A 241 -3.22 3.18 -1.53
N ALA A 242 -3.75 4.30 -1.97
CA ALA A 242 -4.26 5.35 -1.10
C ALA A 242 -5.79 5.31 -1.07
N SER A 243 -6.36 5.38 0.12
CA SER A 243 -7.79 5.21 0.34
C SER A 243 -8.37 6.39 1.09
N PRO A 244 -9.42 7.04 0.55
CA PRO A 244 -10.22 8.03 1.26
C PRO A 244 -11.27 7.36 2.16
N THR A 245 -12.06 8.17 2.87
CA THR A 245 -13.27 7.69 3.56
C THR A 245 -14.50 7.74 2.66
N ASN A 246 -15.56 7.02 3.04
CA ASN A 246 -16.85 7.08 2.34
C ASN A 246 -17.52 8.48 2.41
N THR A 247 -17.19 9.26 3.44
CA THR A 247 -17.75 10.60 3.69
C THR A 247 -16.93 11.73 3.09
N SER A 248 -15.69 11.43 2.67
CA SER A 248 -14.74 12.40 2.10
C SER A 248 -13.91 11.72 1.03
N PRO A 249 -14.43 11.56 -0.19
CA PRO A 249 -13.83 10.72 -1.24
C PRO A 249 -12.50 11.25 -1.78
N TYR A 250 -12.14 12.50 -1.48
CA TYR A 250 -10.90 13.15 -1.92
C TYR A 250 -9.87 13.36 -0.82
N LYS A 251 -10.20 12.97 0.42
CA LYS A 251 -9.29 13.10 1.56
C LYS A 251 -8.76 11.73 1.95
N PHE A 252 -7.49 11.50 1.68
CA PHE A 252 -6.86 10.24 2.07
C PHE A 252 -6.76 10.12 3.59
N VAL A 253 -6.98 8.93 4.08
CA VAL A 253 -6.90 8.57 5.51
C VAL A 253 -6.05 7.34 5.75
N ARG A 254 -5.75 6.60 4.69
CA ARG A 254 -4.90 5.41 4.74
C ARG A 254 -4.19 5.22 3.41
N ALA A 255 -2.92 4.81 3.50
CA ALA A 255 -2.18 4.32 2.34
C ALA A 255 -1.39 3.06 2.71
N VAL A 256 -1.15 2.24 1.72
CA VAL A 256 -0.31 1.05 1.82
C VAL A 256 0.54 0.96 0.57
N THR A 257 1.85 0.91 0.74
CA THR A 257 2.83 0.69 -0.32
C THR A 257 3.42 -0.71 -0.16
N LEU A 258 3.64 -1.39 -1.28
CA LEU A 258 4.43 -2.61 -1.36
C LEU A 258 5.65 -2.38 -2.24
N ILE A 259 6.84 -2.65 -1.70
CA ILE A 259 8.13 -2.57 -2.39
C ILE A 259 8.77 -3.96 -2.36
N ARG A 260 9.24 -4.43 -3.50
CA ARG A 260 9.89 -5.74 -3.57
C ARG A 260 11.24 -5.75 -2.88
N ALA A 261 11.46 -6.72 -2.03
CA ALA A 261 12.74 -6.93 -1.34
C ALA A 261 13.84 -7.45 -2.27
N GLU A 262 13.48 -8.01 -3.43
CA GLU A 262 14.41 -8.48 -4.44
C GLU A 262 15.08 -7.37 -5.24
N LEU A 263 14.55 -6.16 -5.22
CA LEU A 263 15.11 -5.02 -5.94
C LEU A 263 16.50 -4.65 -5.41
N PRO A 264 17.42 -4.21 -6.27
CA PRO A 264 18.67 -3.58 -5.86
C PRO A 264 18.42 -2.28 -5.07
N ASP A 265 19.45 -1.81 -4.40
CA ASP A 265 19.34 -0.67 -3.48
C ASP A 265 18.82 0.62 -4.13
N LEU A 266 19.31 0.95 -5.34
CA LEU A 266 18.90 2.17 -6.02
C LEU A 266 17.45 2.08 -6.48
N THR A 267 17.06 0.97 -7.12
CA THR A 267 15.68 0.74 -7.56
C THR A 267 14.71 0.67 -6.38
N ARG A 268 15.12 0.07 -5.25
CA ARG A 268 14.29 0.05 -4.02
C ARG A 268 14.09 1.46 -3.46
N ARG A 269 15.14 2.31 -3.51
CA ARG A 269 15.06 3.71 -3.12
C ARG A 269 14.21 4.53 -4.09
N SER A 270 14.27 4.22 -5.39
CA SER A 270 13.35 4.77 -6.39
C SER A 270 11.90 4.51 -5.98
N CYS A 271 11.55 3.27 -5.71
CA CYS A 271 10.23 2.88 -5.20
C CYS A 271 9.82 3.61 -3.91
N ILE A 272 10.74 3.86 -2.98
CA ILE A 272 10.44 4.64 -1.77
C ILE A 272 9.99 6.06 -2.14
N HIS A 273 10.73 6.72 -3.05
CA HIS A 273 10.43 8.08 -3.47
C HIS A 273 9.12 8.17 -4.24
N GLU A 274 8.93 7.29 -5.20
CA GLU A 274 7.79 7.26 -6.09
C GLU A 274 6.50 6.93 -5.34
N GLU A 275 6.45 5.77 -4.68
CA GLU A 275 5.24 5.27 -4.06
C GLU A 275 4.78 6.08 -2.85
N ILE A 276 5.71 6.67 -2.09
CA ILE A 276 5.31 7.57 -1.01
C ILE A 276 4.75 8.87 -1.58
N ALA A 277 5.35 9.45 -2.62
CA ALA A 277 4.85 10.67 -3.25
C ALA A 277 3.51 10.44 -3.97
N GLN A 278 3.33 9.32 -4.66
CA GLN A 278 2.03 8.92 -5.21
C GLN A 278 0.99 8.71 -4.11
N GLY A 279 1.39 8.07 -3.01
CA GLY A 279 0.55 7.89 -1.82
C GLY A 279 0.17 9.20 -1.11
N LEU A 280 0.90 10.29 -1.35
CA LEU A 280 0.55 11.64 -0.89
C LEU A 280 -0.48 12.33 -1.81
N GLY A 281 -0.58 11.92 -3.08
CA GLY A 281 -1.59 12.43 -4.02
C GLY A 281 -1.10 12.73 -5.44
N LEU A 282 0.19 12.56 -5.76
CA LEU A 282 0.69 12.58 -7.14
C LEU A 282 0.48 11.19 -7.77
N SER A 283 -0.74 10.86 -8.13
CA SER A 283 -1.20 9.48 -8.31
C SER A 283 -1.27 9.01 -9.76
N ASN A 284 -0.64 9.73 -10.68
CA ASN A 284 -0.58 9.36 -12.08
C ASN A 284 0.82 9.61 -12.65
N ASP A 285 1.15 8.93 -13.74
CA ASP A 285 2.33 9.19 -14.51
C ASP A 285 2.03 10.05 -15.73
N SER A 286 3.05 10.73 -16.22
CA SER A 286 2.96 11.56 -17.41
C SER A 286 4.25 11.48 -18.23
N PRO A 287 4.23 10.92 -19.44
CA PRO A 287 5.42 10.86 -20.30
C PRO A 287 5.92 12.24 -20.73
N ALA A 288 5.17 13.32 -20.47
CA ALA A 288 5.58 14.70 -20.72
C ALA A 288 6.33 15.31 -19.54
N ALA A 289 6.27 14.73 -18.35
CA ALA A 289 6.93 15.25 -17.17
C ALA A 289 8.44 14.95 -17.24
N ARG A 290 9.27 16.01 -17.37
CA ARG A 290 10.72 15.90 -17.38
C ARG A 290 11.36 17.20 -16.85
N PRO A 291 12.27 17.12 -15.86
CA PRO A 291 12.73 15.91 -15.15
C PRO A 291 11.69 15.42 -14.13
N SER A 292 11.40 14.13 -14.09
CA SER A 292 10.42 13.59 -13.14
C SER A 292 10.59 12.08 -12.95
N ILE A 293 10.34 11.58 -11.73
CA ILE A 293 10.19 10.15 -11.46
C ILE A 293 8.83 9.62 -11.95
N PHE A 294 7.86 10.51 -12.20
CA PHE A 294 6.52 10.18 -12.72
C PHE A 294 6.48 10.19 -14.26
N ASN A 295 7.61 9.98 -14.93
CA ASN A 295 7.69 9.90 -16.40
C ASN A 295 7.50 8.48 -16.94
N ASP A 296 7.66 7.45 -16.13
CA ASP A 296 7.60 6.02 -16.50
C ASP A 296 8.66 5.61 -17.55
N ASN A 297 9.79 6.34 -17.61
CA ASN A 297 10.88 6.07 -18.56
C ASN A 297 12.20 5.68 -17.90
N ASP A 298 12.24 5.50 -16.59
CA ASP A 298 13.43 5.17 -15.78
C ASP A 298 14.59 6.18 -15.89
N GLU A 299 14.40 7.39 -16.45
CA GLU A 299 15.48 8.37 -16.56
C GLU A 299 15.97 8.84 -15.19
N PHE A 300 15.05 9.06 -14.25
CA PHE A 300 15.34 9.50 -12.89
C PHE A 300 14.94 8.43 -11.88
N ALA A 301 15.86 8.08 -10.99
CA ALA A 301 15.58 7.15 -9.89
C ALA A 301 15.04 7.86 -8.65
N LEU A 302 15.36 9.12 -8.42
CA LEU A 302 15.02 9.84 -7.20
C LEU A 302 14.25 11.12 -7.53
N LEU A 303 13.43 11.56 -6.56
CA LEU A 303 12.63 12.77 -6.64
C LEU A 303 13.46 13.96 -7.15
N THR A 304 12.99 14.54 -8.25
CA THR A 304 13.67 15.65 -8.95
C THR A 304 13.24 17.00 -8.38
N SER A 305 13.93 18.08 -8.82
CA SER A 305 13.56 19.45 -8.48
C SER A 305 12.18 19.85 -9.02
N HIS A 306 11.75 19.26 -10.14
CA HIS A 306 10.42 19.42 -10.70
C HIS A 306 9.36 18.74 -9.81
N ASP A 307 9.60 17.50 -9.40
CA ASP A 307 8.69 16.75 -8.55
C ASP A 307 8.51 17.39 -7.17
N GLU A 308 9.57 17.97 -6.62
CA GLU A 308 9.49 18.77 -5.39
C GLU A 308 8.50 19.91 -5.51
N LYS A 309 8.51 20.63 -6.65
CA LYS A 309 7.53 21.68 -6.90
C LYS A 309 6.12 21.13 -7.06
N LEU A 310 5.95 19.97 -7.73
CA LEU A 310 4.63 19.31 -7.81
C LEU A 310 4.08 18.98 -6.42
N LEU A 311 4.93 18.47 -5.51
CA LEU A 311 4.53 18.20 -4.12
C LEU A 311 4.19 19.47 -3.34
N THR A 312 4.95 20.55 -3.53
CA THR A 312 4.65 21.86 -2.95
C THR A 312 3.30 22.39 -3.46
N MET A 313 3.04 22.28 -4.76
CA MET A 313 1.74 22.63 -5.36
C MET A 313 0.61 21.79 -4.79
N LEU A 314 0.80 20.48 -4.64
CA LEU A 314 -0.21 19.55 -4.15
C LEU A 314 -0.71 19.96 -2.75
N TYR A 315 0.16 20.48 -1.90
CA TYR A 315 -0.17 20.90 -0.54
C TYR A 315 -0.41 22.39 -0.36
N ASP A 316 -0.40 23.17 -1.46
CA ASP A 316 -0.77 24.59 -1.40
C ASP A 316 -2.21 24.75 -0.85
N PRO A 317 -2.42 25.63 0.15
CA PRO A 317 -3.74 25.77 0.80
C PRO A 317 -4.83 26.29 -0.13
N ARG A 318 -4.49 26.89 -1.28
CA ARG A 318 -5.44 27.35 -2.31
C ARG A 318 -6.06 26.18 -3.11
N LEU A 319 -5.46 24.98 -3.07
CA LEU A 319 -5.93 23.78 -3.75
C LEU A 319 -6.58 22.82 -2.73
N GLU A 320 -7.89 22.84 -2.64
CA GLU A 320 -8.60 21.98 -1.70
C GLU A 320 -8.88 20.58 -2.29
N PRO A 321 -8.87 19.52 -1.45
CA PRO A 321 -9.30 18.20 -1.89
C PRO A 321 -10.73 18.21 -2.44
N GLY A 322 -10.89 17.69 -3.65
CA GLY A 322 -12.16 17.65 -4.37
C GLY A 322 -12.34 18.76 -5.40
N VAL A 323 -11.44 19.75 -5.45
CA VAL A 323 -11.47 20.75 -6.54
C VAL A 323 -11.26 20.03 -7.88
N THR A 324 -11.97 20.46 -8.91
CA THR A 324 -11.80 19.91 -10.26
C THR A 324 -10.57 20.47 -10.95
N ALA A 325 -10.02 19.75 -11.92
CA ALA A 325 -8.91 20.24 -12.74
C ALA A 325 -9.24 21.56 -13.43
N GLU A 326 -10.48 21.71 -13.90
CA GLU A 326 -10.96 22.93 -14.57
C GLU A 326 -10.95 24.12 -13.62
N ASP A 327 -11.56 23.98 -12.44
CA ASP A 327 -11.66 25.06 -11.44
C ASP A 327 -10.28 25.39 -10.84
N ALA A 328 -9.40 24.41 -10.68
CA ALA A 328 -8.06 24.58 -10.12
C ALA A 328 -7.08 25.25 -11.11
N ARG A 329 -7.28 25.10 -12.42
CA ARG A 329 -6.31 25.50 -13.46
C ARG A 329 -5.80 26.95 -13.34
N PRO A 330 -6.63 27.98 -13.08
CA PRO A 330 -6.12 29.34 -12.88
C PRO A 330 -5.17 29.45 -11.69
N VAL A 331 -5.50 28.81 -10.57
CA VAL A 331 -4.71 28.81 -9.33
C VAL A 331 -3.43 28.01 -9.52
N VAL A 332 -3.48 26.87 -10.17
CA VAL A 332 -2.32 26.02 -10.53
C VAL A 332 -1.28 26.82 -11.32
N ARG A 333 -1.70 27.60 -12.31
CA ARG A 333 -0.81 28.46 -13.10
C ARG A 333 -0.17 29.57 -12.28
N ILE A 334 -0.90 30.15 -11.34
CA ILE A 334 -0.38 31.17 -10.41
C ILE A 334 0.71 30.55 -9.54
N ILE A 335 0.41 29.42 -8.89
CA ILE A 335 1.37 28.72 -8.02
C ILE A 335 2.62 28.31 -8.79
N ALA A 336 2.46 27.78 -10.00
CA ALA A 336 3.59 27.38 -10.84
C ALA A 336 4.52 28.55 -11.15
N ARG A 337 3.98 29.73 -11.50
CA ARG A 337 4.77 30.96 -11.75
C ARG A 337 5.49 31.44 -10.49
N GLU A 338 4.80 31.44 -9.34
CA GLU A 338 5.39 31.79 -8.04
C GLU A 338 6.59 30.89 -7.72
N LEU A 339 6.45 29.57 -7.90
CA LEU A 339 7.51 28.59 -7.66
C LEU A 339 8.68 28.68 -8.66
N MET A 340 8.44 29.27 -9.82
CA MET A 340 9.46 29.53 -10.84
C MET A 340 10.06 30.95 -10.71
N GLY A 341 9.69 31.72 -9.68
CA GLY A 341 10.21 33.07 -9.42
C GLY A 341 9.74 34.13 -10.44
N GLN A 342 8.63 33.84 -11.13
CA GLN A 342 8.05 34.81 -12.08
C GLN A 342 7.09 35.75 -11.36
N GLN A 343 7.17 37.06 -11.67
CA GLN A 343 6.19 38.02 -11.18
C GLN A 343 4.85 37.82 -11.91
N LEU A 344 3.75 37.95 -11.18
CA LEU A 344 2.37 37.84 -11.69
C LEU A 344 1.97 39.05 -12.47
#